data_3505bee35a20f27af57f5ff7f3b86248
#
_entry.id   3505bee35a20f27af57f5ff7f3b86248
#
_cell.length_a   1.000
_cell.length_b   1.000
_cell.length_c   1.000
_cell.angle_alpha   90.00
_cell.angle_beta   90.00
_cell.angle_gamma   90.00
#
_symmetry.space_group_name_H-M   'P 1'
#
loop_
_entity.id
_entity.type
_entity.pdbx_description
1 polymer ?
#
loop_
_entity_poly.entity_id
_entity_poly.type
_entity_poly.pdbx_seq_one_letter_code
_entity_poly.pdbx_strand_id
1 'polypeptide(L)'
;MRTLVLSWTVVALVCIAFLSPPSPTFADDPLASTFSIVGIDLENGDVGVAVQSKFPNVRAVVPWADVGVGAVATQSFVNVSYGPRGLTLMRNGATAEEALKILVATDSARHSRQAGIVDAKGNAASWTGNDCFDWAGGITGQQNGGRGVIVTGKGFAAQGNTLVGKETVEAMATTYQKTKGSLADKLVAALVAGGKAGGDRRGEESAALIVKRKGAGYDGTTDDYIDISIYDHAKPLQELERLYALHKLYFFRTEPGNLIEIDAAICKELQTIMKNKAYKGMEFYSGPINGVFDEATRKALQDFMGWENYDVRIRSDDMIDREVLQDIRKNYSVWIERR
;
A
#
# COMPACT_ATOMS: atom_id res chain seq x y z
N MET A 1 26.65 -32.33 -85.67
CA MET A 1 27.07 -31.18 -84.86
C MET A 1 25.86 -30.69 -84.06
N ARG A 2 25.77 -30.98 -82.76
CA ARG A 2 24.73 -30.52 -81.87
C ARG A 2 25.38 -29.58 -80.82
N THR A 3 25.03 -28.32 -80.92
CA THR A 3 25.53 -27.25 -79.99
C THR A 3 24.75 -27.31 -78.74
N LEU A 4 25.41 -27.54 -77.59
CA LEU A 4 24.82 -27.42 -76.26
C LEU A 4 24.86 -25.93 -75.83
N VAL A 5 23.68 -25.36 -75.52
CA VAL A 5 23.54 -24.05 -74.88
C VAL A 5 23.47 -24.27 -73.41
N LEU A 6 24.43 -23.79 -72.64
CA LEU A 6 24.47 -23.80 -71.19
C LEU A 6 23.71 -22.54 -70.66
N SER A 7 22.59 -22.78 -70.02
CA SER A 7 21.84 -21.69 -69.38
C SER A 7 22.37 -21.49 -67.95
N TRP A 8 22.86 -20.29 -67.66
CA TRP A 8 23.29 -19.88 -66.33
C TRP A 8 22.09 -19.23 -65.61
N THR A 9 21.52 -19.96 -64.63
CA THR A 9 20.48 -19.38 -63.71
C THR A 9 21.19 -18.68 -62.57
N VAL A 10 21.11 -17.34 -62.55
CA VAL A 10 21.58 -16.54 -61.40
C VAL A 10 20.53 -16.58 -60.32
N VAL A 11 20.82 -17.23 -59.22
CA VAL A 11 19.97 -17.19 -57.99
C VAL A 11 20.34 -15.92 -57.22
N ALA A 12 19.49 -14.91 -57.25
CA ALA A 12 19.60 -13.72 -56.43
C ALA A 12 19.15 -14.04 -55.01
N LEU A 13 20.07 -14.12 -54.06
CA LEU A 13 19.80 -14.26 -52.65
C LEU A 13 19.33 -12.89 -52.09
N VAL A 14 18.04 -12.71 -51.90
CA VAL A 14 17.49 -11.51 -51.23
C VAL A 14 17.66 -11.68 -49.72
N CYS A 15 18.70 -11.05 -49.16
CA CYS A 15 18.80 -10.88 -47.69
C CYS A 15 17.74 -9.91 -47.20
N ILE A 16 16.63 -10.42 -46.69
CA ILE A 16 15.68 -9.62 -45.94
C ILE A 16 16.32 -9.36 -44.57
N ALA A 17 16.92 -8.21 -44.38
CA ALA A 17 17.30 -7.71 -43.07
C ALA A 17 16.01 -7.44 -42.28
N PHE A 18 15.73 -8.28 -41.31
CA PHE A 18 14.72 -7.95 -40.28
C PHE A 18 15.25 -6.74 -39.50
N LEU A 19 14.81 -5.56 -39.89
CA LEU A 19 14.93 -4.38 -39.06
C LEU A 19 13.99 -4.63 -37.87
N SER A 20 14.54 -5.11 -36.76
CA SER A 20 13.82 -5.07 -35.47
C SER A 20 13.44 -3.61 -35.24
N PRO A 21 12.17 -3.32 -34.90
CA PRO A 21 11.79 -1.96 -34.53
C PRO A 21 12.71 -1.54 -33.38
N PRO A 22 13.20 -0.30 -33.37
CA PRO A 22 14.01 0.16 -32.25
C PRO A 22 13.17 -0.02 -30.99
N SER A 23 13.76 -0.68 -29.99
CA SER A 23 13.16 -0.71 -28.65
C SER A 23 12.84 0.72 -28.26
N PRO A 24 11.66 1.01 -27.68
CA PRO A 24 11.36 2.35 -27.26
C PRO A 24 12.49 2.81 -26.34
N THR A 25 13.29 3.72 -26.81
CA THR A 25 14.22 4.47 -25.98
C THR A 25 13.30 5.33 -25.11
N PHE A 26 13.23 5.03 -23.83
CA PHE A 26 12.71 5.98 -22.84
C PHE A 26 13.71 7.13 -22.77
N ALA A 27 13.74 7.93 -23.83
CA ALA A 27 14.51 9.16 -23.88
C ALA A 27 13.74 10.19 -23.06
N ASP A 28 14.40 10.77 -22.05
CA ASP A 28 13.96 11.93 -21.28
C ASP A 28 12.64 11.77 -20.52
N ASP A 29 12.39 10.60 -19.91
CA ASP A 29 11.27 10.42 -19.02
C ASP A 29 11.49 11.23 -17.72
N PRO A 30 10.51 12.02 -17.26
CA PRO A 30 10.67 12.85 -16.08
C PRO A 30 11.03 11.99 -14.90
N LEU A 31 12.13 12.35 -14.28
CA LEU A 31 12.77 11.75 -13.13
C LEU A 31 11.76 11.21 -12.11
N ALA A 32 11.64 9.88 -11.99
CA ALA A 32 10.79 9.29 -10.97
C ALA A 32 11.37 9.54 -9.58
N SER A 33 10.80 10.49 -8.87
CA SER A 33 11.05 10.69 -7.44
C SER A 33 10.09 9.82 -6.64
N THR A 34 10.59 9.29 -5.55
CA THR A 34 9.79 8.36 -4.75
C THR A 34 10.39 8.30 -3.35
N PHE A 35 9.54 8.23 -2.34
CA PHE A 35 9.96 7.79 -1.02
C PHE A 35 9.07 6.67 -0.51
N SER A 36 9.68 5.72 0.17
CA SER A 36 9.01 4.51 0.65
C SER A 36 9.61 4.01 1.95
N ILE A 37 8.84 3.18 2.65
CA ILE A 37 9.26 2.45 3.83
C ILE A 37 8.78 1.02 3.75
N VAL A 38 9.66 0.07 3.99
CA VAL A 38 9.33 -1.35 4.23
C VAL A 38 9.46 -1.64 5.71
N GLY A 39 8.57 -2.45 6.27
CA GLY A 39 8.57 -2.79 7.68
C GLY A 39 8.00 -4.17 7.97
N ILE A 40 8.29 -4.65 9.17
CA ILE A 40 7.78 -5.90 9.72
C ILE A 40 7.39 -5.72 11.18
N ASP A 41 6.33 -6.37 11.58
CA ASP A 41 5.96 -6.60 12.97
C ASP A 41 6.34 -8.03 13.37
N LEU A 42 7.35 -8.16 14.24
CA LEU A 42 7.86 -9.46 14.64
C LEU A 42 6.95 -10.20 15.64
N GLU A 43 5.95 -9.50 16.23
CA GLU A 43 5.04 -10.11 17.20
C GLU A 43 3.93 -10.91 16.49
N ASN A 44 3.41 -10.38 15.38
CA ASN A 44 2.30 -11.00 14.66
C ASN A 44 2.66 -11.47 13.24
N GLY A 45 3.87 -11.13 12.75
CA GLY A 45 4.36 -11.53 11.43
C GLY A 45 3.84 -10.66 10.29
N ASP A 46 3.18 -9.53 10.56
CA ASP A 46 2.77 -8.59 9.53
C ASP A 46 3.99 -8.03 8.81
N VAL A 47 3.91 -7.94 7.49
CA VAL A 47 4.97 -7.36 6.67
C VAL A 47 4.35 -6.45 5.60
N GLY A 48 4.99 -5.30 5.33
CA GLY A 48 4.35 -4.36 4.43
C GLY A 48 5.25 -3.25 3.92
N VAL A 49 4.68 -2.45 3.02
CA VAL A 49 5.32 -1.32 2.34
C VAL A 49 4.32 -0.17 2.23
N ALA A 50 4.79 1.04 2.55
CA ALA A 50 4.11 2.26 2.18
C ALA A 50 5.00 3.10 1.24
N VAL A 51 4.41 3.74 0.23
CA VAL A 51 5.13 4.49 -0.80
C VAL A 51 4.32 5.66 -1.33
N GLN A 52 5.01 6.76 -1.65
CA GLN A 52 4.48 7.91 -2.39
C GLN A 52 5.42 8.28 -3.53
N SER A 53 4.87 8.74 -4.65
CA SER A 53 5.64 9.14 -5.82
C SER A 53 4.95 10.23 -6.64
N LYS A 54 5.74 11.03 -7.36
CA LYS A 54 5.28 11.82 -8.50
C LYS A 54 5.35 10.97 -9.78
N PHE A 55 4.68 9.84 -9.73
CA PHE A 55 4.57 8.86 -10.80
C PHE A 55 3.20 8.17 -10.66
N PRO A 56 2.40 8.00 -11.72
CA PRO A 56 1.09 7.38 -11.60
C PRO A 56 1.20 5.90 -11.20
N ASN A 57 0.23 5.43 -10.42
CA ASN A 57 0.13 4.02 -10.04
C ASN A 57 1.40 3.39 -9.46
N VAL A 58 2.03 4.07 -8.51
CA VAL A 58 3.26 3.57 -7.85
C VAL A 58 3.09 2.17 -7.25
N ARG A 59 1.83 1.79 -6.91
CA ARG A 59 1.48 0.45 -6.39
C ARG A 59 1.94 -0.68 -7.32
N ALA A 60 1.85 -0.49 -8.63
CA ALA A 60 2.16 -1.54 -9.60
C ALA A 60 3.65 -1.87 -9.71
N VAL A 61 4.54 -0.96 -9.27
CA VAL A 61 5.97 -1.06 -9.58
C VAL A 61 6.88 -1.11 -8.36
N VAL A 62 6.52 -0.44 -7.24
CA VAL A 62 7.42 -0.27 -6.09
C VAL A 62 7.24 -1.32 -5.00
N PRO A 63 6.03 -1.56 -4.43
CA PRO A 63 5.88 -2.35 -3.22
C PRO A 63 5.64 -3.84 -3.50
N TRP A 64 6.37 -4.69 -2.77
CA TRP A 64 6.27 -6.15 -2.79
C TRP A 64 6.36 -6.69 -1.36
N ALA A 65 5.50 -7.62 -1.00
CA ALA A 65 5.52 -8.25 0.32
C ALA A 65 4.97 -9.68 0.26
N ASP A 66 5.49 -10.56 1.13
CA ASP A 66 5.04 -11.93 1.27
C ASP A 66 5.21 -12.40 2.71
N VAL A 67 4.15 -13.00 3.27
CA VAL A 67 4.10 -13.47 4.65
C VAL A 67 5.17 -14.50 4.93
N GLY A 68 5.85 -14.37 6.06
CA GLY A 68 6.92 -15.28 6.48
C GLY A 68 8.21 -15.16 5.64
N VAL A 69 8.25 -14.21 4.69
CA VAL A 69 9.40 -13.96 3.81
C VAL A 69 9.98 -12.58 4.03
N GLY A 70 9.17 -11.54 3.82
CA GLY A 70 9.63 -10.16 3.95
C GLY A 70 8.96 -9.19 2.98
N ALA A 71 9.54 -7.98 2.85
CA ALA A 71 9.08 -6.95 1.95
C ALA A 71 10.23 -6.31 1.17
N VAL A 72 9.90 -5.82 -0.02
CA VAL A 72 10.82 -5.10 -0.93
C VAL A 72 10.13 -3.87 -1.47
N ALA A 73 10.83 -2.72 -1.42
CA ALA A 73 10.49 -1.53 -2.19
C ALA A 73 11.61 -1.28 -3.20
N THR A 74 11.28 -1.18 -4.49
CA THR A 74 12.24 -0.88 -5.57
C THR A 74 11.81 0.37 -6.30
N GLN A 75 12.72 1.34 -6.48
CA GLN A 75 12.38 2.67 -6.94
C GLN A 75 13.55 3.40 -7.61
N SER A 76 13.43 4.70 -7.90
CA SER A 76 14.27 5.50 -8.79
C SER A 76 14.05 5.06 -10.24
N PHE A 77 15.06 4.83 -11.06
CA PHE A 77 14.85 4.07 -12.29
C PHE A 77 14.55 2.62 -11.92
N VAL A 78 13.27 2.33 -11.73
CA VAL A 78 12.81 1.10 -11.10
C VAL A 78 13.23 -0.16 -11.88
N ASN A 79 13.71 -1.17 -11.16
CA ASN A 79 13.80 -2.53 -11.67
C ASN A 79 12.75 -3.39 -10.95
N VAL A 80 11.59 -3.56 -11.58
CA VAL A 80 10.46 -4.29 -11.01
C VAL A 80 10.83 -5.72 -10.61
N SER A 81 11.84 -6.33 -11.28
CA SER A 81 12.27 -7.68 -10.94
C SER A 81 12.91 -7.80 -9.54
N TYR A 82 13.34 -6.69 -8.93
CA TYR A 82 13.89 -6.72 -7.56
C TYR A 82 12.86 -7.22 -6.55
N GLY A 83 11.57 -6.89 -6.72
CA GLY A 83 10.50 -7.38 -5.86
C GLY A 83 10.43 -8.90 -5.81
N PRO A 84 9.98 -9.57 -6.88
CA PRO A 84 9.83 -11.04 -6.87
C PRO A 84 11.16 -11.79 -6.69
N ARG A 85 12.28 -11.29 -7.24
CA ARG A 85 13.59 -11.90 -7.03
C ARG A 85 14.07 -11.78 -5.58
N GLY A 86 13.91 -10.60 -4.97
CA GLY A 86 14.27 -10.38 -3.57
C GLY A 86 13.48 -11.28 -2.63
N LEU A 87 12.16 -11.37 -2.82
CA LEU A 87 11.31 -12.29 -2.06
C LEU A 87 11.73 -13.76 -2.27
N THR A 88 12.07 -14.16 -3.51
CA THR A 88 12.56 -15.52 -3.79
C THR A 88 13.87 -15.82 -3.06
N LEU A 89 14.83 -14.90 -3.08
CA LEU A 89 16.11 -15.06 -2.37
C LEU A 89 15.87 -15.22 -0.85
N MET A 90 15.04 -14.37 -0.25
CA MET A 90 14.73 -14.43 1.18
C MET A 90 13.95 -15.72 1.54
N ARG A 91 13.02 -16.17 0.68
CA ARG A 91 12.30 -17.45 0.84
C ARG A 91 13.26 -18.64 0.83
N ASN A 92 14.34 -18.56 0.10
CA ASN A 92 15.41 -19.56 0.05
C ASN A 92 16.49 -19.39 1.14
N GLY A 93 16.24 -18.53 2.12
CA GLY A 93 17.06 -18.40 3.32
C GLY A 93 18.08 -17.26 3.33
N ALA A 94 18.17 -16.45 2.27
CA ALA A 94 19.00 -15.25 2.29
C ALA A 94 18.44 -14.22 3.27
N THR A 95 19.31 -13.53 3.99
CA THR A 95 18.96 -12.33 4.77
C THR A 95 18.63 -11.16 3.82
N ALA A 96 17.98 -10.11 4.35
CA ALA A 96 17.71 -8.88 3.59
C ALA A 96 18.97 -8.32 2.95
N GLU A 97 20.09 -8.31 3.68
CA GLU A 97 21.38 -7.83 3.17
C GLU A 97 21.92 -8.69 2.02
N GLU A 98 21.93 -10.02 2.19
CA GLU A 98 22.41 -10.96 1.16
C GLU A 98 21.55 -10.88 -0.10
N ALA A 99 20.22 -10.82 0.04
CA ALA A 99 19.30 -10.66 -1.07
C ALA A 99 19.60 -9.36 -1.83
N LEU A 100 19.75 -8.23 -1.12
CA LEU A 100 20.04 -6.94 -1.74
C LEU A 100 21.41 -6.92 -2.42
N LYS A 101 22.44 -7.51 -1.81
CA LYS A 101 23.78 -7.67 -2.44
C LYS A 101 23.70 -8.40 -3.77
N ILE A 102 22.97 -9.51 -3.83
CA ILE A 102 22.80 -10.30 -5.06
C ILE A 102 22.05 -9.49 -6.12
N LEU A 103 20.96 -8.81 -5.77
CA LEU A 103 20.18 -7.99 -6.70
C LEU A 103 21.05 -6.88 -7.32
N VAL A 104 21.77 -6.14 -6.48
CA VAL A 104 22.65 -5.05 -6.91
C VAL A 104 23.84 -5.56 -7.75
N ALA A 105 24.48 -6.66 -7.33
CA ALA A 105 25.63 -7.20 -8.05
C ALA A 105 25.26 -7.71 -9.46
N THR A 106 24.03 -8.16 -9.67
CA THR A 106 23.55 -8.72 -10.95
C THR A 106 22.84 -7.71 -11.84
N ASP A 107 22.74 -6.44 -11.44
CA ASP A 107 22.13 -5.36 -12.25
C ASP A 107 23.22 -4.40 -12.74
N SER A 108 23.44 -4.36 -14.05
CA SER A 108 24.40 -3.43 -14.68
C SER A 108 24.02 -1.95 -14.47
N ALA A 109 22.73 -1.64 -14.30
CA ALA A 109 22.22 -0.30 -14.05
C ALA A 109 22.01 0.00 -12.54
N ARG A 110 22.64 -0.77 -11.65
CA ARG A 110 22.47 -0.62 -10.19
C ARG A 110 22.66 0.79 -9.63
N HIS A 111 23.50 1.58 -10.29
CA HIS A 111 23.79 2.96 -9.86
C HIS A 111 22.57 3.89 -10.00
N SER A 112 21.61 3.55 -10.86
CA SER A 112 20.35 4.28 -11.03
C SER A 112 19.20 3.68 -10.22
N ARG A 113 19.44 2.64 -9.40
CA ARG A 113 18.40 1.97 -8.59
C ARG A 113 18.44 2.43 -7.14
N GLN A 114 17.26 2.39 -6.51
CA GLN A 114 17.14 2.51 -5.07
C GLN A 114 16.21 1.40 -4.56
N ALA A 115 16.57 0.72 -3.48
CA ALA A 115 15.77 -0.35 -2.91
C ALA A 115 15.89 -0.42 -1.39
N GLY A 116 14.80 -0.78 -0.74
CA GLY A 116 14.75 -1.15 0.67
C GLY A 116 14.14 -2.53 0.84
N ILE A 117 14.70 -3.34 1.72
CA ILE A 117 14.28 -4.72 1.98
C ILE A 117 14.23 -4.97 3.48
N VAL A 118 13.23 -5.75 3.92
CA VAL A 118 13.16 -6.33 5.27
C VAL A 118 12.86 -7.82 5.14
N ASP A 119 13.54 -8.68 5.89
CA ASP A 119 13.25 -10.12 5.95
C ASP A 119 12.33 -10.48 7.14
N ALA A 120 11.86 -11.73 7.17
CA ALA A 120 10.98 -12.23 8.21
C ALA A 120 11.60 -12.27 9.63
N LYS A 121 12.93 -12.11 9.77
CA LYS A 121 13.64 -12.02 11.03
C LYS A 121 13.88 -10.57 11.48
N GLY A 122 13.36 -9.60 10.72
CA GLY A 122 13.52 -8.19 10.98
C GLY A 122 14.88 -7.62 10.58
N ASN A 123 15.72 -8.34 9.85
CA ASN A 123 16.90 -7.73 9.26
C ASN A 123 16.43 -6.81 8.12
N ALA A 124 17.00 -5.62 8.06
CA ALA A 124 16.66 -4.62 7.04
C ALA A 124 17.91 -4.17 6.31
N ALA A 125 17.77 -3.87 5.02
CA ALA A 125 18.85 -3.35 4.19
C ALA A 125 18.31 -2.31 3.20
N SER A 126 19.12 -1.28 2.89
CA SER A 126 18.81 -0.27 1.90
C SER A 126 20.00 -0.01 0.99
N TRP A 127 19.72 0.19 -0.29
CA TRP A 127 20.66 0.59 -1.33
C TRP A 127 20.19 1.87 -2.00
N THR A 128 21.09 2.85 -2.12
CA THR A 128 20.91 4.05 -2.93
C THR A 128 22.06 4.15 -3.91
N GLY A 129 21.77 4.01 -5.20
CA GLY A 129 22.79 4.07 -6.26
C GLY A 129 23.35 5.48 -6.43
N ASN A 130 24.58 5.57 -6.98
CA ASN A 130 25.30 6.84 -7.11
C ASN A 130 24.61 7.83 -8.07
N ASP A 131 23.88 7.31 -9.06
CA ASP A 131 23.19 8.10 -10.10
C ASP A 131 21.72 8.44 -9.72
N CYS A 132 21.28 8.08 -8.51
CA CYS A 132 19.98 8.53 -8.00
C CYS A 132 20.02 10.07 -7.84
N PHE A 133 18.95 10.73 -8.29
CA PHE A 133 18.88 12.20 -8.23
C PHE A 133 18.78 12.74 -6.80
N ASP A 134 19.41 13.88 -6.56
CA ASP A 134 19.47 14.57 -5.27
C ASP A 134 18.10 15.15 -4.82
N TRP A 135 17.78 15.15 -3.55
CA TRP A 135 18.44 14.41 -2.50
C TRP A 135 18.07 12.95 -2.55
N ALA A 136 19.02 12.03 -2.32
CA ALA A 136 18.76 10.60 -2.26
C ALA A 136 19.54 9.93 -1.12
N GLY A 137 18.88 9.02 -0.40
CA GLY A 137 19.46 8.26 0.70
C GLY A 137 18.44 7.35 1.38
N GLY A 138 18.89 6.65 2.45
CA GLY A 138 18.05 5.75 3.21
C GLY A 138 18.48 5.62 4.66
N ILE A 139 17.56 5.12 5.51
CA ILE A 139 17.78 4.81 6.93
C ILE A 139 17.25 3.41 7.18
N THR A 140 18.04 2.57 7.86
CA THR A 140 17.62 1.23 8.29
C THR A 140 17.79 1.13 9.80
N GLY A 141 16.67 0.97 10.52
CA GLY A 141 16.73 1.03 11.98
C GLY A 141 17.32 2.38 12.46
N GLN A 142 18.53 2.35 12.99
CA GLN A 142 19.24 3.55 13.46
C GLN A 142 20.44 3.95 12.58
N GLN A 143 20.65 3.29 11.45
CA GLN A 143 21.79 3.52 10.57
C GLN A 143 21.42 4.37 9.37
N ASN A 144 22.14 5.46 9.16
CA ASN A 144 22.02 6.31 7.98
C ASN A 144 22.82 5.74 6.83
N GLY A 145 22.24 5.76 5.63
CA GLY A 145 22.82 5.23 4.40
C GLY A 145 23.36 6.31 3.47
N GLY A 146 24.60 6.13 3.06
CA GLY A 146 25.20 6.86 1.94
C GLY A 146 24.87 6.21 0.58
N ARG A 147 25.25 6.89 -0.50
CA ARG A 147 25.17 6.36 -1.85
C ARG A 147 26.24 5.32 -2.12
N GLY A 148 25.93 4.34 -2.95
CA GLY A 148 26.90 3.32 -3.40
C GLY A 148 27.26 2.28 -2.34
N VAL A 149 26.61 2.30 -1.17
CA VAL A 149 26.79 1.33 -0.09
C VAL A 149 25.47 0.75 0.37
N ILE A 150 25.48 -0.52 0.76
CA ILE A 150 24.35 -1.16 1.42
C ILE A 150 24.40 -0.82 2.90
N VAL A 151 23.31 -0.28 3.43
CA VAL A 151 23.13 0.01 4.84
C VAL A 151 22.23 -1.03 5.46
N THR A 152 22.60 -1.56 6.61
CA THR A 152 21.87 -2.60 7.31
C THR A 152 21.35 -2.14 8.65
N GLY A 153 20.23 -2.71 9.11
CA GLY A 153 19.59 -2.39 10.38
C GLY A 153 18.51 -3.40 10.75
N LYS A 154 17.57 -2.98 11.58
CA LYS A 154 16.50 -3.84 12.10
C LYS A 154 15.12 -3.19 11.96
N GLY A 155 14.13 -4.02 11.65
CA GLY A 155 12.70 -3.72 11.70
C GLY A 155 12.15 -2.98 10.49
N PHE A 156 12.91 -2.08 9.87
CA PHE A 156 12.45 -1.30 8.72
C PHE A 156 13.61 -0.76 7.88
N ALA A 157 13.30 -0.40 6.63
CA ALA A 157 14.14 0.44 5.79
C ALA A 157 13.28 1.55 5.17
N ALA A 158 13.67 2.80 5.36
CA ALA A 158 13.06 3.99 4.77
C ALA A 158 14.06 4.62 3.79
N GLN A 159 13.64 4.95 2.58
CA GLN A 159 14.50 5.50 1.54
C GLN A 159 13.72 6.44 0.63
N GLY A 160 14.46 7.33 -0.04
CA GLY A 160 13.90 8.21 -1.04
C GLY A 160 14.96 8.81 -1.96
N ASN A 161 14.51 9.28 -3.10
CA ASN A 161 15.32 9.94 -4.13
C ASN A 161 14.59 11.13 -4.71
N THR A 162 15.32 12.11 -5.24
CA THR A 162 14.79 13.37 -5.76
C THR A 162 13.92 14.12 -4.72
N LEU A 163 14.28 13.97 -3.45
CA LEU A 163 13.57 14.59 -2.33
C LEU A 163 13.96 16.06 -2.15
N VAL A 164 13.14 16.80 -1.41
CA VAL A 164 13.47 18.16 -0.97
C VAL A 164 14.73 18.13 -0.11
N GLY A 165 14.87 17.13 0.80
CA GLY A 165 16.02 16.94 1.66
C GLY A 165 15.98 15.62 2.42
N LYS A 166 17.01 15.39 3.23
CA LYS A 166 17.14 14.22 4.11
C LYS A 166 16.03 14.13 5.17
N GLU A 167 15.46 15.28 5.51
CA GLU A 167 14.43 15.45 6.54
C GLU A 167 13.21 14.56 6.25
N THR A 168 12.91 14.30 4.97
CA THR A 168 11.86 13.37 4.56
C THR A 168 12.07 11.96 5.12
N VAL A 169 13.27 11.40 4.90
CA VAL A 169 13.60 10.04 5.37
C VAL A 169 13.80 9.98 6.88
N GLU A 170 14.40 11.02 7.47
CA GLU A 170 14.58 11.17 8.92
C GLU A 170 13.23 11.25 9.66
N ALA A 171 12.26 12.00 9.11
CA ALA A 171 10.89 12.08 9.64
C ALA A 171 10.17 10.74 9.55
N MET A 172 10.31 10.02 8.42
CA MET A 172 9.74 8.68 8.26
C MET A 172 10.28 7.72 9.31
N ALA A 173 11.60 7.61 9.45
CA ALA A 173 12.26 6.71 10.40
C ALA A 173 11.86 7.02 11.84
N THR A 174 11.91 8.30 12.23
CA THR A 174 11.56 8.74 13.56
C THR A 174 10.10 8.48 13.90
N THR A 175 9.19 8.74 12.96
CA THR A 175 7.76 8.54 13.16
C THR A 175 7.42 7.06 13.22
N TYR A 176 7.99 6.23 12.34
CA TYR A 176 7.81 4.77 12.39
C TYR A 176 8.17 4.18 13.77
N GLN A 177 9.29 4.60 14.33
CA GLN A 177 9.76 4.11 15.64
C GLN A 177 8.89 4.59 16.81
N LYS A 178 8.32 5.80 16.74
CA LYS A 178 7.51 6.39 17.81
C LYS A 178 6.04 6.01 17.76
N THR A 179 5.53 5.66 16.58
CA THR A 179 4.11 5.33 16.40
C THR A 179 3.78 4.01 17.08
N LYS A 180 2.73 4.04 17.92
CA LYS A 180 2.14 2.87 18.53
C LYS A 180 1.01 2.34 17.62
N GLY A 181 0.68 1.08 17.75
CA GLY A 181 -0.38 0.43 16.97
C GLY A 181 0.16 -0.61 15.99
N SER A 182 -0.65 -0.96 15.01
CA SER A 182 -0.34 -1.98 14.00
C SER A 182 0.81 -1.56 13.09
N LEU A 183 1.37 -2.51 12.34
CA LEU A 183 2.35 -2.20 11.29
C LEU A 183 1.81 -1.17 10.29
N ALA A 184 0.54 -1.30 9.92
CA ALA A 184 -0.11 -0.36 9.00
C ALA A 184 -0.16 1.07 9.56
N ASP A 185 -0.51 1.24 10.86
CA ASP A 185 -0.50 2.56 11.51
C ASP A 185 0.89 3.19 11.47
N LYS A 186 1.94 2.40 11.74
CA LYS A 186 3.34 2.84 11.69
C LYS A 186 3.77 3.25 10.28
N LEU A 187 3.41 2.45 9.27
CA LEU A 187 3.76 2.69 7.86
C LEU A 187 3.07 3.95 7.31
N VAL A 188 1.76 4.11 7.56
CA VAL A 188 1.00 5.28 7.11
C VAL A 188 1.51 6.54 7.80
N ALA A 189 1.67 6.52 9.13
CA ALA A 189 2.15 7.68 9.88
C ALA A 189 3.55 8.10 9.41
N ALA A 190 4.44 7.14 9.16
CA ALA A 190 5.79 7.41 8.66
C ALA A 190 5.75 8.07 7.27
N LEU A 191 4.96 7.51 6.33
CA LEU A 191 4.87 8.04 4.98
C LEU A 191 4.32 9.47 4.97
N VAL A 192 3.27 9.72 5.75
CA VAL A 192 2.65 11.06 5.91
C VAL A 192 3.63 12.05 6.54
N ALA A 193 4.42 11.62 7.54
CA ALA A 193 5.46 12.46 8.14
C ALA A 193 6.55 12.82 7.13
N GLY A 194 6.95 11.89 6.27
CA GLY A 194 7.88 12.14 5.18
C GLY A 194 7.36 13.20 4.20
N GLY A 195 6.10 13.10 3.78
CA GLY A 195 5.47 14.10 2.92
C GLY A 195 5.42 15.49 3.57
N LYS A 196 5.04 15.57 4.86
CA LYS A 196 5.04 16.83 5.63
C LYS A 196 6.43 17.46 5.81
N ALA A 197 7.49 16.65 5.81
CA ALA A 197 8.88 17.11 5.91
C ALA A 197 9.49 17.55 4.56
N GLY A 198 8.69 17.58 3.51
CA GLY A 198 9.09 18.07 2.19
C GLY A 198 8.81 17.08 1.05
N GLY A 199 8.95 15.79 1.28
CA GLY A 199 8.60 14.74 0.32
C GLY A 199 9.34 14.83 -1.01
N ASP A 200 8.64 14.46 -2.07
CA ASP A 200 9.09 14.55 -3.45
C ASP A 200 9.20 16.01 -3.91
N ARG A 201 10.40 16.40 -4.38
CA ARG A 201 10.67 17.78 -4.86
C ARG A 201 9.75 18.22 -5.99
N ARG A 202 9.23 17.29 -6.79
CA ARG A 202 8.35 17.57 -7.93
C ARG A 202 6.87 17.64 -7.55
N GLY A 203 6.53 17.31 -6.32
CA GLY A 203 5.16 17.23 -5.81
C GLY A 203 4.66 15.79 -5.65
N GLU A 204 3.35 15.63 -5.65
CA GLU A 204 2.67 14.37 -5.33
C GLU A 204 1.79 13.92 -6.51
N GLU A 205 1.57 12.61 -6.67
CA GLU A 205 0.66 12.06 -7.69
C GLU A 205 0.01 10.76 -7.25
N SER A 206 0.78 9.79 -6.74
CA SER A 206 0.23 8.51 -6.31
C SER A 206 0.79 8.06 -4.96
N ALA A 207 0.07 7.17 -4.29
CA ALA A 207 0.52 6.52 -3.06
C ALA A 207 -0.02 5.09 -2.97
N ALA A 208 0.65 4.25 -2.18
CA ALA A 208 0.16 2.91 -1.89
C ALA A 208 0.55 2.45 -0.49
N LEU A 209 -0.28 1.58 0.06
CA LEU A 209 -0.01 0.79 1.26
C LEU A 209 -0.34 -0.66 0.98
N ILE A 210 0.62 -1.55 1.17
CA ILE A 210 0.35 -2.99 1.24
C ILE A 210 0.79 -3.53 2.60
N VAL A 211 -0.05 -4.36 3.20
CA VAL A 211 0.31 -5.16 4.38
C VAL A 211 -0.20 -6.57 4.18
N LYS A 212 0.69 -7.52 4.34
CA LYS A 212 0.40 -8.94 4.29
C LYS A 212 0.36 -9.51 5.71
N ARG A 213 -0.67 -10.28 6.00
CA ARG A 213 -0.87 -11.03 7.25
C ARG A 213 -1.41 -12.41 6.93
N LYS A 214 -0.89 -13.44 7.56
CA LYS A 214 -1.28 -14.82 7.27
C LYS A 214 -2.79 -15.03 7.44
N GLY A 215 -3.45 -15.45 6.35
CA GLY A 215 -4.86 -15.78 6.33
C GLY A 215 -5.79 -14.60 6.63
N ALA A 216 -5.35 -13.35 6.44
CA ALA A 216 -6.15 -12.17 6.75
C ALA A 216 -6.78 -11.50 5.52
N GLY A 217 -6.75 -12.14 4.36
CA GLY A 217 -7.56 -11.72 3.21
C GLY A 217 -9.06 -11.84 3.50
N TYR A 218 -9.89 -11.25 2.67
CA TYR A 218 -11.33 -11.03 2.91
C TYR A 218 -12.08 -12.29 3.38
N ASP A 219 -11.78 -13.44 2.80
CA ASP A 219 -12.41 -14.73 3.12
C ASP A 219 -11.48 -15.68 3.91
N GLY A 220 -10.29 -15.21 4.32
CA GLY A 220 -9.28 -16.01 5.02
C GLY A 220 -8.44 -16.92 4.12
N THR A 221 -8.62 -16.89 2.79
CA THR A 221 -7.89 -17.76 1.85
C THR A 221 -6.61 -17.13 1.31
N THR A 222 -6.47 -15.83 1.43
CA THR A 222 -5.26 -15.07 1.02
C THR A 222 -4.63 -14.34 2.20
N ASP A 223 -3.44 -13.81 1.99
CA ASP A 223 -2.68 -13.04 2.96
C ASP A 223 -2.79 -11.52 2.74
N ASP A 224 -3.68 -11.07 1.84
CA ASP A 224 -3.90 -9.67 1.49
C ASP A 224 -4.69 -8.96 2.59
N TYR A 225 -4.00 -8.55 3.67
CA TYR A 225 -4.63 -7.87 4.80
C TYR A 225 -5.03 -6.44 4.45
N ILE A 226 -4.11 -5.69 3.81
CA ILE A 226 -4.37 -4.33 3.32
C ILE A 226 -3.70 -4.18 1.95
N ASP A 227 -4.46 -3.71 0.95
CA ASP A 227 -3.95 -3.31 -0.36
C ASP A 227 -4.69 -2.05 -0.81
N ILE A 228 -4.08 -0.89 -0.58
CA ILE A 228 -4.62 0.41 -0.93
C ILE A 228 -3.74 1.02 -2.01
N SER A 229 -4.36 1.39 -3.14
CA SER A 229 -3.69 2.04 -4.27
C SER A 229 -4.41 3.33 -4.64
N ILE A 230 -3.68 4.43 -4.60
CA ILE A 230 -4.08 5.71 -5.17
C ILE A 230 -3.32 5.88 -6.48
N TYR A 231 -4.03 5.75 -7.60
CA TYR A 231 -3.45 5.74 -8.94
C TYR A 231 -2.91 7.10 -9.34
N ASP A 232 -3.75 8.13 -9.21
CA ASP A 232 -3.49 9.53 -9.54
C ASP A 232 -4.40 10.42 -8.69
N HIS A 233 -3.79 11.31 -7.89
CA HIS A 233 -4.53 12.22 -7.01
C HIS A 233 -3.67 13.42 -6.65
N ALA A 234 -4.27 14.61 -6.59
CA ALA A 234 -3.55 15.84 -6.26
C ALA A 234 -2.96 15.86 -4.83
N LYS A 235 -3.53 15.06 -3.93
CA LYS A 235 -3.09 14.91 -2.53
C LYS A 235 -3.15 13.44 -2.10
N PRO A 236 -2.26 12.59 -2.64
CA PRO A 236 -2.36 11.14 -2.48
C PRO A 236 -2.15 10.68 -1.03
N LEU A 237 -1.36 11.40 -0.22
CA LEU A 237 -1.16 11.06 1.19
C LEU A 237 -2.41 11.32 2.03
N GLN A 238 -3.14 12.40 1.78
CA GLN A 238 -4.43 12.66 2.46
C GLN A 238 -5.48 11.62 2.06
N GLU A 239 -5.48 11.24 0.78
CA GLU A 239 -6.37 10.19 0.27
C GLU A 239 -5.99 8.82 0.85
N LEU A 240 -4.69 8.53 1.05
CA LEU A 240 -4.24 7.33 1.71
C LEU A 240 -4.75 7.26 3.17
N GLU A 241 -4.61 8.35 3.93
CA GLU A 241 -5.14 8.44 5.30
C GLU A 241 -6.65 8.19 5.32
N ARG A 242 -7.41 8.81 4.39
CA ARG A 242 -8.86 8.63 4.25
C ARG A 242 -9.24 7.19 3.93
N LEU A 243 -8.59 6.58 2.93
CA LEU A 243 -8.87 5.20 2.51
C LEU A 243 -8.45 4.18 3.56
N TYR A 244 -7.37 4.44 4.29
CA TYR A 244 -6.94 3.59 5.40
C TYR A 244 -7.93 3.65 6.57
N ALA A 245 -8.44 4.83 6.92
CA ALA A 245 -9.50 4.96 7.91
C ALA A 245 -10.78 4.23 7.48
N LEU A 246 -11.16 4.35 6.21
CA LEU A 246 -12.30 3.61 5.63
C LEU A 246 -12.08 2.09 5.68
N HIS A 247 -10.88 1.63 5.32
CA HIS A 247 -10.51 0.21 5.43
C HIS A 247 -10.65 -0.30 6.87
N LYS A 248 -10.18 0.46 7.86
CA LYS A 248 -10.35 0.10 9.28
C LYS A 248 -11.82 0.02 9.68
N LEU A 249 -12.65 0.94 9.22
CA LEU A 249 -14.09 0.95 9.53
C LEU A 249 -14.78 -0.34 9.09
N TYR A 250 -14.48 -0.82 7.87
CA TYR A 250 -15.17 -1.97 7.27
C TYR A 250 -14.53 -3.33 7.56
N PHE A 251 -13.22 -3.39 7.81
CA PHE A 251 -12.49 -4.67 7.89
C PHE A 251 -11.85 -4.95 9.27
N PHE A 252 -11.79 -3.96 10.16
CA PHE A 252 -11.22 -4.18 11.49
C PHE A 252 -12.33 -4.38 12.52
N ARG A 253 -12.08 -5.23 13.49
CA ARG A 253 -12.99 -5.39 14.63
C ARG A 253 -12.97 -4.14 15.50
N THR A 254 -14.09 -3.91 16.20
CA THR A 254 -14.23 -2.80 17.15
C THR A 254 -13.18 -2.90 18.27
N GLU A 255 -12.43 -1.83 18.48
CA GLU A 255 -11.59 -1.68 19.66
C GLU A 255 -12.48 -1.48 20.90
N PRO A 256 -12.16 -2.14 22.05
CA PRO A 256 -13.00 -2.05 23.25
C PRO A 256 -13.30 -0.60 23.71
N GLY A 257 -12.34 0.32 23.54
CA GLY A 257 -12.49 1.73 23.87
C GLY A 257 -13.42 2.53 22.96
N ASN A 258 -13.82 1.96 21.81
CA ASN A 258 -14.74 2.58 20.84
C ASN A 258 -16.19 2.13 21.02
N LEU A 259 -16.48 1.24 21.99
CA LEU A 259 -17.83 0.80 22.27
C LEU A 259 -18.59 1.86 23.09
N ILE A 260 -19.82 2.10 22.71
CA ILE A 260 -20.77 2.95 23.44
C ILE A 260 -22.10 2.22 23.61
N GLU A 261 -22.78 2.45 24.73
CA GLU A 261 -24.09 1.90 24.98
C GLU A 261 -25.13 2.57 24.07
N ILE A 262 -26.07 1.75 23.57
CA ILE A 262 -27.23 2.24 22.81
C ILE A 262 -28.29 2.69 23.83
N ASP A 263 -28.16 3.94 24.28
CA ASP A 263 -29.15 4.55 25.14
C ASP A 263 -30.47 4.83 24.40
N ALA A 264 -31.50 5.32 25.15
CA ALA A 264 -32.81 5.59 24.57
C ALA A 264 -32.77 6.64 23.44
N ALA A 265 -31.84 7.60 23.49
CA ALA A 265 -31.70 8.63 22.45
C ALA A 265 -31.08 8.04 21.16
N ILE A 266 -29.98 7.31 21.28
CA ILE A 266 -29.32 6.60 20.15
C ILE A 266 -30.31 5.58 19.57
N CYS A 267 -31.03 4.83 20.42
CA CYS A 267 -32.03 3.87 19.98
C CYS A 267 -33.13 4.50 19.11
N LYS A 268 -33.72 5.62 19.56
CA LYS A 268 -34.72 6.36 18.76
C LYS A 268 -34.18 6.84 17.43
N GLU A 269 -32.95 7.33 17.42
CA GLU A 269 -32.27 7.75 16.20
C GLU A 269 -32.11 6.59 15.21
N LEU A 270 -31.57 5.45 15.66
CA LEU A 270 -31.39 4.25 14.83
C LEU A 270 -32.76 3.71 14.36
N GLN A 271 -33.79 3.63 15.22
CA GLN A 271 -35.14 3.24 14.82
C GLN A 271 -35.69 4.15 13.73
N THR A 272 -35.44 5.48 13.81
CA THR A 272 -35.87 6.44 12.79
C THR A 272 -35.16 6.20 11.45
N ILE A 273 -33.83 5.98 11.46
CA ILE A 273 -33.03 5.72 10.26
C ILE A 273 -33.47 4.42 9.60
N MET A 274 -33.57 3.34 10.36
CA MET A 274 -33.93 2.01 9.87
C MET A 274 -35.38 1.90 9.38
N LYS A 275 -36.28 2.71 9.90
CA LYS A 275 -37.69 2.79 9.47
C LYS A 275 -37.85 3.56 8.17
N ASN A 276 -36.89 4.39 7.80
CA ASN A 276 -36.98 5.23 6.61
C ASN A 276 -36.70 4.41 5.34
N LYS A 277 -37.76 3.79 4.81
CA LYS A 277 -37.70 2.99 3.57
C LYS A 277 -37.09 3.74 2.39
N ALA A 278 -37.27 5.06 2.32
CA ALA A 278 -36.76 5.86 1.21
C ALA A 278 -35.24 6.07 1.27
N TYR A 279 -34.62 5.89 2.44
CA TYR A 279 -33.18 6.07 2.60
C TYR A 279 -32.38 4.98 1.88
N LYS A 280 -32.74 3.70 2.05
CA LYS A 280 -32.01 2.58 1.45
C LYS A 280 -32.88 1.73 0.50
N GLY A 281 -34.06 2.23 0.14
CA GLY A 281 -35.01 1.49 -0.70
C GLY A 281 -35.74 0.35 0.01
N MET A 282 -35.44 0.12 1.29
CA MET A 282 -35.94 -0.97 2.10
C MET A 282 -36.17 -0.51 3.55
N GLU A 283 -37.25 -0.99 4.18
CA GLU A 283 -37.55 -0.79 5.58
C GLU A 283 -36.94 -1.93 6.41
N PHE A 284 -35.98 -1.61 7.28
CA PHE A 284 -35.34 -2.58 8.17
C PHE A 284 -36.09 -2.75 9.48
N TYR A 285 -36.82 -1.72 9.91
CA TYR A 285 -37.54 -1.67 11.18
C TYR A 285 -38.99 -1.18 11.00
N SER A 286 -39.97 -1.97 11.38
CA SER A 286 -41.39 -1.65 11.26
C SER A 286 -42.03 -1.26 12.63
N GLY A 287 -41.28 -1.41 13.73
CA GLY A 287 -41.76 -1.15 15.09
C GLY A 287 -41.95 0.33 15.43
N PRO A 288 -42.36 0.66 16.69
CA PRO A 288 -42.51 2.04 17.15
C PRO A 288 -41.16 2.71 17.43
N ILE A 289 -41.05 4.00 17.14
CA ILE A 289 -39.88 4.81 17.50
C ILE A 289 -40.03 5.22 18.97
N ASN A 290 -39.62 4.37 19.89
CA ASN A 290 -39.84 4.53 21.33
C ASN A 290 -38.57 4.62 22.19
N GLY A 291 -37.40 4.30 21.59
CA GLY A 291 -36.11 4.29 22.29
C GLY A 291 -35.88 3.04 23.13
N VAL A 292 -36.68 2.00 22.96
CA VAL A 292 -36.47 0.71 23.61
C VAL A 292 -35.67 -0.20 22.68
N PHE A 293 -34.47 -0.61 23.11
CA PHE A 293 -33.60 -1.50 22.34
C PHE A 293 -33.98 -2.96 22.61
N ASP A 294 -35.15 -3.34 22.09
CA ASP A 294 -35.69 -4.69 22.17
C ASP A 294 -35.11 -5.62 21.10
N GLU A 295 -35.52 -6.90 21.13
CA GLU A 295 -35.02 -7.91 20.17
C GLU A 295 -35.34 -7.54 18.70
N ALA A 296 -36.50 -6.93 18.44
CA ALA A 296 -36.88 -6.48 17.10
C ALA A 296 -35.98 -5.36 16.61
N THR A 297 -35.65 -4.41 17.48
CA THR A 297 -34.72 -3.31 17.17
C THR A 297 -33.28 -3.83 16.96
N ARG A 298 -32.84 -4.78 17.80
CA ARG A 298 -31.50 -5.41 17.69
C ARG A 298 -31.35 -6.12 16.34
N LYS A 299 -32.34 -6.97 15.99
CA LYS A 299 -32.31 -7.67 14.71
C LYS A 299 -32.32 -6.71 13.52
N ALA A 300 -33.13 -5.68 13.57
CA ALA A 300 -33.18 -4.66 12.53
C ALA A 300 -31.83 -3.94 12.36
N LEU A 301 -31.15 -3.64 13.48
CA LEU A 301 -29.82 -3.03 13.45
C LEU A 301 -28.78 -3.97 12.85
N GLN A 302 -28.80 -5.25 13.19
CA GLN A 302 -27.91 -6.24 12.62
C GLN A 302 -28.11 -6.38 11.10
N ASP A 303 -29.37 -6.47 10.66
CA ASP A 303 -29.72 -6.56 9.24
C ASP A 303 -29.30 -5.28 8.47
N PHE A 304 -29.51 -4.10 9.07
CA PHE A 304 -29.07 -2.82 8.53
C PHE A 304 -27.54 -2.72 8.44
N MET A 305 -26.84 -3.12 9.50
CA MET A 305 -25.37 -3.11 9.52
C MET A 305 -24.78 -4.06 8.48
N GLY A 306 -25.36 -5.26 8.30
CA GLY A 306 -24.96 -6.19 7.24
C GLY A 306 -25.21 -5.61 5.83
N TRP A 307 -26.35 -4.91 5.62
CA TRP A 307 -26.61 -4.22 4.37
C TRP A 307 -25.59 -3.11 4.04
N GLU A 308 -25.10 -2.43 5.09
CA GLU A 308 -24.11 -1.37 4.96
C GLU A 308 -22.66 -1.89 5.00
N ASN A 309 -22.44 -3.21 5.02
CA ASN A 309 -21.12 -3.89 5.05
C ASN A 309 -20.31 -3.66 6.34
N TYR A 310 -20.99 -3.44 7.49
CA TYR A 310 -20.31 -3.40 8.78
C TYR A 310 -20.22 -4.77 9.47
N ASP A 311 -20.14 -5.86 8.68
CA ASP A 311 -20.25 -7.25 9.15
C ASP A 311 -19.37 -7.57 10.36
N VAL A 312 -18.09 -7.13 10.32
CA VAL A 312 -17.12 -7.39 11.39
C VAL A 312 -17.39 -6.57 12.67
N ARG A 313 -18.31 -5.61 12.63
CA ARG A 313 -18.72 -4.74 13.73
C ARG A 313 -20.08 -5.09 14.30
N ILE A 314 -20.81 -6.07 13.72
CA ILE A 314 -22.12 -6.53 14.20
C ILE A 314 -21.97 -7.16 15.58
N ARG A 315 -22.89 -6.81 16.50
CA ARG A 315 -22.89 -7.25 17.89
C ARG A 315 -24.24 -7.81 18.30
N SER A 316 -24.22 -8.63 19.36
CA SER A 316 -25.42 -9.21 19.97
C SER A 316 -25.80 -8.56 21.32
N ASP A 317 -24.96 -7.64 21.83
CA ASP A 317 -25.20 -6.86 23.05
C ASP A 317 -25.84 -5.49 22.74
N ASP A 318 -26.03 -4.68 23.76
CA ASP A 318 -26.64 -3.35 23.66
C ASP A 318 -25.62 -2.23 23.39
N MET A 319 -24.48 -2.61 22.73
CA MET A 319 -23.41 -1.70 22.40
C MET A 319 -23.31 -1.50 20.90
N ILE A 320 -22.82 -0.34 20.48
CA ILE A 320 -22.47 -0.04 19.09
C ILE A 320 -21.07 0.57 19.04
N ASP A 321 -20.37 0.33 17.93
CA ASP A 321 -19.11 0.99 17.63
C ASP A 321 -19.37 2.47 17.33
N ARG A 322 -18.60 3.35 17.99
CA ARG A 322 -18.71 4.81 17.84
C ARG A 322 -18.46 5.26 16.40
N GLU A 323 -17.46 4.67 15.72
CA GLU A 323 -17.11 5.03 14.35
C GLU A 323 -18.24 4.62 13.39
N VAL A 324 -18.82 3.42 13.59
CA VAL A 324 -19.98 2.95 12.82
C VAL A 324 -21.17 3.88 13.01
N LEU A 325 -21.50 4.23 14.26
CA LEU A 325 -22.61 5.16 14.53
C LEU A 325 -22.38 6.53 13.87
N GLN A 326 -21.15 7.05 13.93
CA GLN A 326 -20.80 8.32 13.28
C GLN A 326 -20.94 8.24 11.76
N ASP A 327 -20.53 7.13 11.15
CA ASP A 327 -20.64 6.94 9.70
C ASP A 327 -22.12 6.78 9.27
N ILE A 328 -22.93 6.03 10.03
CA ILE A 328 -24.38 5.94 9.81
C ILE A 328 -25.02 7.33 9.86
N ARG A 329 -24.72 8.13 10.86
CA ARG A 329 -25.21 9.51 11.02
C ARG A 329 -24.84 10.40 9.85
N LYS A 330 -23.57 10.37 9.46
CA LYS A 330 -23.05 11.13 8.33
C LYS A 330 -23.76 10.76 7.04
N ASN A 331 -23.86 9.47 6.74
CA ASN A 331 -24.47 8.98 5.52
C ASN A 331 -25.97 9.34 5.46
N TYR A 332 -26.67 9.26 6.58
CA TYR A 332 -28.08 9.65 6.67
C TYR A 332 -28.27 11.16 6.50
N SER A 333 -27.43 12.00 7.12
CA SER A 333 -27.47 13.47 6.97
C SER A 333 -27.24 13.89 5.52
N VAL A 334 -26.20 13.35 4.87
CA VAL A 334 -25.90 13.64 3.46
C VAL A 334 -27.06 13.24 2.54
N TRP A 335 -27.76 12.14 2.86
CA TRP A 335 -28.93 11.72 2.08
C TRP A 335 -30.12 12.69 2.26
N ILE A 336 -30.37 13.19 3.48
CA ILE A 336 -31.42 14.19 3.76
C ILE A 336 -31.13 15.49 3.00
N GLU A 337 -29.90 15.99 3.04
CA GLU A 337 -29.50 17.26 2.38
C GLU A 337 -29.63 17.23 0.86
N ARG A 338 -29.59 16.05 0.24
CA ARG A 338 -29.73 15.90 -1.22
C ARG A 338 -31.17 15.78 -1.72
N ARG A 339 -32.16 15.84 -0.85
CA ARG A 339 -33.59 15.80 -1.14
C ARG A 339 -34.25 17.16 -1.08
#